data_a26d1dc23ffd09de42b1e4c66b9b41ca
#
_entry.id   a26d1dc23ffd09de42b1e4c66b9b41ca
#
_cell.length_a   1.000
_cell.length_b   1.000
_cell.length_c   1.000
_cell.angle_alpha   90.00
_cell.angle_beta   90.00
_cell.angle_gamma   90.00
#
_symmetry.space_group_name_H-M   'P 1'
#
loop_
_entity.id
_entity.type
_entity.pdbx_description
1 polymer ?
#
loop_
_entity_poly.entity_id
_entity_poly.type
_entity_poly.pdbx_seq_one_letter_code
_entity_poly.pdbx_strand_id
1 'polypeptide(L)'
;MKIIASVIFFFPLFWKSLNIEAQNPVPAKLQTKSILLLNGAAHIGNGKTIENSVIGFRNGKLTLVTNAAVVKINPGEWDTTINVSGKHVYPGIIAPATNLGLHEVGAVRATKDDADVGYITPHLRAGIAYNTDSKIPPTSRSNGVLIAQVAPSGGLISGT
;
A
#
# COMPACT_ATOMS: atom_id res chain seq x y z
N MET A 1 60.00 -19.28 40.25
CA MET A 1 59.70 -18.31 39.21
C MET A 1 58.59 -18.95 38.31
N LYS A 2 57.33 -18.64 38.55
CA LYS A 2 56.16 -19.23 37.81
C LYS A 2 55.75 -18.26 36.71
N ILE A 3 55.95 -18.67 35.48
CA ILE A 3 55.51 -17.92 34.30
C ILE A 3 54.00 -18.24 34.07
N ILE A 4 53.15 -17.25 34.29
CA ILE A 4 51.73 -17.36 33.97
C ILE A 4 51.57 -16.99 32.49
N ALA A 5 51.33 -17.99 31.64
CA ALA A 5 50.99 -17.78 30.24
C ALA A 5 49.50 -17.33 30.15
N SER A 6 49.30 -16.05 29.82
CA SER A 6 47.99 -15.50 29.55
C SER A 6 47.57 -15.90 28.14
N VAL A 7 46.65 -16.84 28.02
CA VAL A 7 46.04 -17.23 26.74
C VAL A 7 44.94 -16.21 26.42
N ILE A 8 45.23 -15.29 25.52
CA ILE A 8 44.21 -14.38 24.95
C ILE A 8 43.41 -15.19 23.94
N PHE A 9 42.17 -15.51 24.31
CA PHE A 9 41.19 -16.17 23.43
C PHE A 9 40.67 -15.13 22.46
N PHE A 10 41.21 -15.09 21.26
CA PHE A 10 40.73 -14.25 20.18
C PHE A 10 39.44 -14.89 19.63
N PHE A 11 38.26 -14.42 20.07
CA PHE A 11 36.99 -14.82 19.56
C PHE A 11 36.75 -14.08 18.23
N PRO A 12 36.79 -14.73 17.06
CA PRO A 12 36.47 -14.07 15.82
C PRO A 12 34.97 -13.74 15.85
N LEU A 13 34.67 -12.46 16.08
CA LEU A 13 33.33 -11.93 15.88
C LEU A 13 33.00 -12.10 14.38
N PHE A 14 32.22 -13.13 14.05
CA PHE A 14 31.61 -13.29 12.75
C PHE A 14 30.61 -12.15 12.58
N TRP A 15 31.10 -11.04 12.07
CA TRP A 15 30.29 -9.95 11.60
C TRP A 15 29.52 -10.44 10.36
N LYS A 16 28.37 -11.08 10.56
CA LYS A 16 27.39 -11.21 9.50
C LYS A 16 26.99 -9.79 9.13
N SER A 17 27.52 -9.28 8.04
CA SER A 17 26.99 -8.11 7.38
C SER A 17 25.52 -8.42 7.05
N LEU A 18 24.61 -7.86 7.83
CA LEU A 18 23.20 -7.81 7.45
C LEU A 18 23.17 -6.93 6.21
N ASN A 19 22.97 -7.54 5.05
CA ASN A 19 22.66 -6.80 3.84
C ASN A 19 21.31 -6.12 4.10
N ILE A 20 21.36 -4.88 4.57
CA ILE A 20 20.20 -4.01 4.61
C ILE A 20 19.99 -3.58 3.16
N GLU A 21 19.20 -4.33 2.43
CA GLU A 21 18.71 -3.87 1.14
C GLU A 21 17.73 -2.72 1.44
N ALA A 22 18.15 -1.50 1.10
CA ALA A 22 17.23 -0.39 0.98
C ALA A 22 16.19 -0.79 -0.09
N GLN A 23 14.96 -1.08 0.33
CA GLN A 23 13.89 -1.41 -0.61
C GLN A 23 13.58 -0.15 -1.40
N ASN A 24 14.17 -0.04 -2.59
CA ASN A 24 13.72 0.95 -3.56
C ASN A 24 12.25 0.67 -3.87
N PRO A 25 11.39 1.68 -3.84
CA PRO A 25 10.00 1.51 -4.21
C PRO A 25 9.90 1.04 -5.65
N VAL A 26 9.49 -0.20 -5.82
CA VAL A 26 9.29 -0.81 -7.14
C VAL A 26 7.79 -0.89 -7.40
N PRO A 27 7.32 -0.45 -8.58
CA PRO A 27 5.92 -0.63 -8.95
C PRO A 27 5.50 -2.10 -8.84
N ALA A 28 4.32 -2.34 -8.31
CA ALA A 28 3.78 -3.69 -8.22
C ALA A 28 3.68 -4.29 -9.63
N LYS A 29 4.05 -5.57 -9.76
CA LYS A 29 3.85 -6.31 -11.01
C LYS A 29 2.37 -6.40 -11.34
N LEU A 30 2.05 -6.43 -12.62
CA LEU A 30 0.68 -6.68 -13.07
C LEU A 30 0.18 -8.02 -12.50
N GLN A 31 -1.11 -8.07 -12.17
CA GLN A 31 -1.73 -9.29 -11.71
C GLN A 31 -1.69 -10.36 -12.82
N THR A 32 -1.03 -11.47 -12.55
CA THR A 32 -0.94 -12.62 -13.46
C THR A 32 -1.82 -13.79 -13.01
N LYS A 33 -2.09 -13.87 -11.68
CA LYS A 33 -2.89 -14.94 -11.09
C LYS A 33 -4.32 -14.48 -10.87
N SER A 34 -5.27 -15.32 -11.26
CA SER A 34 -6.68 -15.12 -10.92
C SER A 34 -6.92 -15.43 -9.44
N ILE A 35 -7.71 -14.60 -8.76
CA ILE A 35 -7.99 -14.69 -7.33
C ILE A 35 -9.49 -14.77 -7.12
N LEU A 36 -9.93 -15.73 -6.31
CA LEU A 36 -11.30 -15.90 -5.90
C LEU A 36 -11.42 -15.77 -4.38
N LEU A 37 -12.27 -14.85 -3.90
CA LEU A 37 -12.64 -14.75 -2.50
C LEU A 37 -14.02 -15.38 -2.31
N LEU A 38 -14.17 -16.21 -1.28
CA LEU A 38 -15.39 -16.96 -0.98
C LEU A 38 -15.90 -16.71 0.43
N ASN A 39 -17.22 -16.76 0.60
CA ASN A 39 -17.92 -16.88 1.87
C ASN A 39 -17.85 -15.64 2.79
N GLY A 40 -17.40 -14.50 2.34
CA GLY A 40 -17.41 -13.26 3.11
C GLY A 40 -18.68 -12.45 2.93
N ALA A 41 -18.90 -11.46 3.80
CA ALA A 41 -19.92 -10.43 3.61
C ALA A 41 -19.33 -9.28 2.77
N ALA A 42 -19.77 -9.12 1.52
CA ALA A 42 -19.28 -8.10 0.61
C ALA A 42 -20.14 -6.82 0.68
N HIS A 43 -19.52 -5.72 1.07
CA HIS A 43 -20.12 -4.39 1.04
C HIS A 43 -19.76 -3.71 -0.28
N ILE A 44 -20.76 -3.51 -1.15
CA ILE A 44 -20.53 -3.05 -2.53
C ILE A 44 -20.54 -1.52 -2.70
N GLY A 45 -20.57 -0.77 -1.59
CA GLY A 45 -20.46 0.69 -1.61
C GLY A 45 -21.73 1.47 -1.91
N ASN A 46 -22.87 0.78 -2.12
CA ASN A 46 -24.18 1.39 -2.38
C ASN A 46 -25.20 1.16 -1.24
N GLY A 47 -24.71 0.83 -0.04
CA GLY A 47 -25.53 0.47 1.12
C GLY A 47 -26.01 -0.98 1.15
N LYS A 48 -25.75 -1.77 0.11
CA LYS A 48 -26.11 -3.19 0.06
C LYS A 48 -24.94 -4.08 0.48
N THR A 49 -25.27 -5.16 1.17
CA THR A 49 -24.32 -6.22 1.55
C THR A 49 -24.73 -7.52 0.88
N ILE A 50 -23.78 -8.24 0.32
CA ILE A 50 -23.97 -9.57 -0.23
C ILE A 50 -23.40 -10.56 0.77
N GLU A 51 -24.26 -11.25 1.48
CA GLU A 51 -23.88 -12.33 2.36
C GLU A 51 -23.41 -13.53 1.54
N ASN A 52 -22.47 -14.31 2.11
CA ASN A 52 -21.89 -15.48 1.41
C ASN A 52 -21.42 -15.11 0.01
N SER A 53 -20.64 -14.05 -0.09
CA SER A 53 -20.22 -13.47 -1.36
C SER A 53 -19.15 -14.29 -2.07
N VAL A 54 -19.13 -14.13 -3.38
CA VAL A 54 -18.08 -14.60 -4.27
C VAL A 54 -17.55 -13.41 -5.04
N ILE A 55 -16.23 -13.16 -4.90
CA ILE A 55 -15.57 -12.06 -5.55
C ILE A 55 -14.39 -12.58 -6.35
N GLY A 56 -14.38 -12.34 -7.65
CA GLY A 56 -13.36 -12.81 -8.57
C GLY A 56 -12.57 -11.67 -9.19
N PHE A 57 -11.24 -11.81 -9.20
CA PHE A 57 -10.30 -10.86 -9.81
C PHE A 57 -9.49 -11.55 -10.90
N ARG A 58 -9.42 -10.96 -12.09
CA ARG A 58 -8.55 -11.40 -13.19
C ARG A 58 -7.97 -10.18 -13.89
N ASN A 59 -6.68 -10.21 -14.18
CA ASN A 59 -5.99 -9.15 -14.93
C ASN A 59 -6.24 -7.73 -14.37
N GLY A 60 -6.22 -7.58 -13.05
CA GLY A 60 -6.44 -6.31 -12.36
C GLY A 60 -7.89 -5.80 -12.38
N LYS A 61 -8.85 -6.62 -12.79
CA LYS A 61 -10.27 -6.26 -12.87
C LYS A 61 -11.12 -7.18 -12.02
N LEU A 62 -12.19 -6.64 -11.44
CA LEU A 62 -13.29 -7.41 -10.86
C LEU A 62 -14.09 -8.05 -12.00
N THR A 63 -14.11 -9.38 -12.02
CA THR A 63 -14.83 -10.15 -13.04
C THR A 63 -16.11 -10.78 -12.51
N LEU A 64 -16.20 -10.93 -11.20
CA LEU A 64 -17.34 -11.54 -10.53
C LEU A 64 -17.58 -10.90 -9.17
N VAL A 65 -18.79 -10.47 -8.87
CA VAL A 65 -19.25 -10.06 -7.54
C VAL A 65 -20.69 -10.52 -7.40
N THR A 66 -20.93 -11.58 -6.63
CA THR A 66 -22.28 -12.17 -6.50
C THR A 66 -22.41 -12.95 -5.19
N ASN A 67 -23.59 -13.49 -4.95
CA ASN A 67 -23.84 -14.45 -3.88
C ASN A 67 -23.54 -15.87 -4.38
N ALA A 68 -22.91 -16.69 -3.55
CA ALA A 68 -22.55 -18.08 -3.88
C ALA A 68 -23.75 -18.97 -4.24
N ALA A 69 -24.94 -18.64 -3.75
CA ALA A 69 -26.16 -19.39 -4.06
C ALA A 69 -26.65 -19.17 -5.50
N VAL A 70 -26.22 -18.10 -6.17
CA VAL A 70 -26.71 -17.71 -7.51
C VAL A 70 -25.83 -18.25 -8.62
N VAL A 71 -24.56 -18.53 -8.33
CA VAL A 71 -23.56 -18.93 -9.35
C VAL A 71 -22.91 -20.25 -8.99
N LYS A 72 -22.89 -21.16 -9.97
CA LYS A 72 -22.08 -22.39 -9.85
C LYS A 72 -20.62 -22.02 -10.06
N ILE A 73 -19.83 -22.13 -9.01
CA ILE A 73 -18.40 -21.79 -9.01
C ILE A 73 -17.62 -23.10 -9.14
N ASN A 74 -16.65 -23.08 -10.04
CA ASN A 74 -15.61 -24.10 -10.08
C ASN A 74 -14.31 -23.48 -9.53
N PRO A 75 -13.93 -23.75 -8.26
CA PRO A 75 -12.71 -23.20 -7.68
C PRO A 75 -11.44 -23.58 -8.45
N GLY A 76 -11.44 -24.70 -9.17
CA GLY A 76 -10.33 -25.17 -10.00
C GLY A 76 -10.02 -24.30 -11.22
N GLU A 77 -10.91 -23.38 -11.58
CA GLU A 77 -10.68 -22.38 -12.66
C GLU A 77 -9.93 -21.13 -12.20
N TRP A 78 -9.56 -21.08 -10.92
CA TRP A 78 -8.89 -19.95 -10.30
C TRP A 78 -7.53 -20.37 -9.76
N ASP A 79 -6.50 -19.57 -10.02
CA ASP A 79 -5.14 -19.86 -9.55
C ASP A 79 -5.01 -19.79 -8.02
N THR A 80 -5.83 -18.96 -7.39
CA THR A 80 -5.82 -18.79 -5.93
C THR A 80 -7.24 -18.62 -5.43
N THR A 81 -7.65 -19.45 -4.47
CA THR A 81 -8.93 -19.33 -3.78
C THR A 81 -8.70 -19.05 -2.31
N ILE A 82 -9.32 -18.01 -1.78
CA ILE A 82 -9.20 -17.55 -0.40
C ILE A 82 -10.56 -17.61 0.27
N ASN A 83 -10.68 -18.37 1.34
CA ASN A 83 -11.88 -18.38 2.16
C ASN A 83 -11.83 -17.19 3.15
N VAL A 84 -12.79 -16.30 3.03
CA VAL A 84 -12.96 -15.12 3.90
C VAL A 84 -14.23 -15.20 4.75
N SER A 85 -14.64 -16.42 5.12
CA SER A 85 -15.78 -16.66 5.99
C SER A 85 -15.64 -15.89 7.31
N GLY A 86 -16.72 -15.27 7.75
CA GLY A 86 -16.74 -14.44 8.97
C GLY A 86 -16.04 -13.09 8.83
N LYS A 87 -15.54 -12.75 7.63
CA LYS A 87 -14.91 -11.45 7.35
C LYS A 87 -15.80 -10.59 6.46
N HIS A 88 -15.63 -9.28 6.62
CA HIS A 88 -16.24 -8.28 5.77
C HIS A 88 -15.25 -7.82 4.71
N VAL A 89 -15.70 -7.74 3.47
CA VAL A 89 -14.93 -7.28 2.31
C VAL A 89 -15.51 -5.94 1.86
N TYR A 90 -14.66 -4.93 1.76
CA TYR A 90 -15.04 -3.58 1.35
C TYR A 90 -14.27 -3.17 0.10
N PRO A 91 -14.84 -2.30 -0.75
CA PRO A 91 -14.04 -1.61 -1.75
C PRO A 91 -12.99 -0.73 -1.08
N GLY A 92 -11.82 -0.59 -1.72
CA GLY A 92 -10.78 0.28 -1.22
C GLY A 92 -11.21 1.75 -1.17
N ILE A 93 -10.76 2.48 -0.16
CA ILE A 93 -11.03 3.89 -0.01
C ILE A 93 -10.25 4.67 -1.08
N ILE A 94 -10.93 5.60 -1.73
CA ILE A 94 -10.33 6.58 -2.64
C ILE A 94 -10.20 7.89 -1.86
N ALA A 95 -8.97 8.37 -1.68
CA ALA A 95 -8.68 9.63 -1.00
C ALA A 95 -8.38 10.73 -2.05
N PRO A 96 -9.32 11.61 -2.38
CA PRO A 96 -9.08 12.71 -3.28
C PRO A 96 -8.35 13.86 -2.58
N ALA A 97 -7.52 14.59 -3.32
CA ALA A 97 -6.85 15.81 -2.88
C ALA A 97 -6.06 15.63 -1.56
N THR A 98 -5.09 14.72 -1.58
CA THR A 98 -4.21 14.44 -0.44
C THR A 98 -2.81 15.01 -0.67
N ASN A 99 -2.04 15.19 0.41
CA ASN A 99 -0.62 15.51 0.38
C ASN A 99 0.28 14.30 0.68
N LEU A 100 -0.23 13.08 0.50
CA LEU A 100 0.52 11.84 0.70
C LEU A 100 1.80 11.85 -0.13
N GLY A 101 2.95 11.62 0.53
CA GLY A 101 4.26 11.64 -0.13
C GLY A 101 4.81 13.05 -0.45
N LEU A 102 4.04 14.12 -0.20
CA LEU A 102 4.52 15.50 -0.28
C LEU A 102 4.81 16.12 1.10
N HIS A 103 4.34 15.46 2.15
CA HIS A 103 4.43 15.98 3.51
C HIS A 103 4.74 14.82 4.46
N GLU A 104 5.89 14.89 5.12
CA GLU A 104 6.34 13.81 6.01
C GLU A 104 6.13 14.19 7.49
N VAL A 105 6.89 15.18 7.98
CA VAL A 105 6.85 15.57 9.39
C VAL A 105 6.32 17.00 9.52
N GLY A 106 5.14 17.14 10.11
CA GLY A 106 4.43 18.43 10.22
C GLY A 106 5.23 19.54 10.87
N ALA A 107 6.12 19.22 11.82
CA ALA A 107 6.96 20.21 12.52
C ALA A 107 8.24 20.59 11.76
N VAL A 108 8.60 19.86 10.68
CA VAL A 108 9.84 20.07 9.94
C VAL A 108 9.54 20.67 8.58
N ARG A 109 9.84 21.97 8.38
CA ARG A 109 9.56 22.69 7.13
C ARG A 109 10.20 22.04 5.90
N ALA A 110 11.42 21.51 6.04
CA ALA A 110 12.16 20.87 4.95
C ALA A 110 11.55 19.56 4.44
N THR A 111 10.50 19.05 5.08
CA THR A 111 9.79 17.83 4.67
C THR A 111 8.38 18.12 4.14
N LYS A 112 8.10 19.38 3.82
CA LYS A 112 6.82 19.86 3.31
C LYS A 112 7.01 20.39 1.89
N ASP A 113 6.71 19.56 0.91
CA ASP A 113 6.82 19.86 -0.50
C ASP A 113 5.44 19.99 -1.17
N ASP A 114 4.41 20.22 -0.36
CA ASP A 114 3.02 20.33 -0.79
C ASP A 114 2.63 21.76 -1.21
N ALA A 115 3.47 22.77 -0.98
CA ALA A 115 3.19 24.17 -1.32
C ALA A 115 4.44 24.94 -1.73
N ASP A 116 4.26 25.92 -2.59
CA ASP A 116 5.30 26.89 -2.99
C ASP A 116 4.87 28.33 -2.72
N VAL A 117 5.80 29.25 -2.91
CA VAL A 117 5.58 30.69 -2.68
C VAL A 117 4.74 31.28 -3.82
N GLY A 118 3.61 31.88 -3.47
CA GLY A 118 2.72 32.56 -4.40
C GLY A 118 1.26 32.16 -4.28
N TYR A 119 0.39 33.02 -4.80
CA TYR A 119 -1.05 32.77 -4.82
C TYR A 119 -1.53 32.00 -6.06
N ILE A 120 -0.75 32.08 -7.14
CA ILE A 120 -1.10 31.48 -8.43
C ILE A 120 0.12 30.71 -8.93
N THR A 121 0.13 29.41 -8.75
CA THR A 121 1.24 28.49 -9.06
C THR A 121 0.81 27.32 -9.97
N PRO A 122 0.21 27.59 -11.15
CA PRO A 122 -0.34 26.55 -12.02
C PRO A 122 0.72 25.60 -12.59
N HIS A 123 1.99 25.98 -12.52
CA HIS A 123 3.13 25.21 -13.01
C HIS A 123 3.58 24.09 -12.06
N LEU A 124 3.12 24.10 -10.81
CA LEU A 124 3.50 23.06 -9.86
C LEU A 124 2.90 21.70 -10.24
N ARG A 125 3.71 20.67 -10.08
CA ARG A 125 3.31 19.28 -10.31
C ARG A 125 3.69 18.42 -9.12
N ALA A 126 2.71 17.89 -8.42
CA ALA A 126 2.89 17.02 -7.26
C ALA A 126 3.80 15.82 -7.54
N GLY A 127 3.71 15.25 -8.74
CA GLY A 127 4.52 14.09 -9.12
C GLY A 127 6.03 14.31 -9.14
N ILE A 128 6.50 15.57 -9.24
CA ILE A 128 7.93 15.90 -9.21
C ILE A 128 8.47 15.89 -7.76
N ALA A 129 7.66 16.38 -6.83
CA ALA A 129 8.01 16.48 -5.42
C ALA A 129 7.64 15.21 -4.62
N TYR A 130 6.97 14.24 -5.25
CA TYR A 130 6.49 13.05 -4.58
C TYR A 130 7.63 12.17 -4.06
N ASN A 131 7.67 11.99 -2.73
CA ASN A 131 8.63 11.11 -2.07
C ASN A 131 8.14 9.65 -2.12
N THR A 132 8.76 8.85 -2.97
CA THR A 132 8.46 7.42 -3.10
C THR A 132 8.91 6.60 -1.89
N ASP A 133 9.87 7.09 -1.11
CA ASP A 133 10.41 6.40 0.08
C ASP A 133 9.61 6.70 1.36
N SER A 134 8.60 7.58 1.26
CA SER A 134 7.71 7.93 2.37
C SER A 134 7.09 6.68 3.01
N LYS A 135 7.02 6.67 4.33
CA LYS A 135 6.35 5.59 5.10
C LYS A 135 4.85 5.84 5.29
N ILE A 136 4.37 7.03 4.95
CA ILE A 136 2.95 7.40 5.10
C ILE A 136 2.05 6.67 4.10
N PRO A 137 2.37 6.59 2.78
CA PRO A 137 1.54 5.85 1.82
C PRO A 137 1.36 4.36 2.18
N PRO A 138 2.40 3.58 2.54
CA PRO A 138 2.21 2.20 2.99
C PRO A 138 1.31 2.08 4.23
N THR A 139 1.44 3.00 5.19
CA THR A 139 0.60 3.05 6.38
C THR A 139 -0.85 3.35 6.03
N SER A 140 -1.10 4.32 5.15
CA SER A 140 -2.44 4.64 4.66
C SER A 140 -3.07 3.46 3.92
N ARG A 141 -2.28 2.74 3.10
CA ARG A 141 -2.72 1.54 2.40
C ARG A 141 -3.12 0.42 3.37
N SER A 142 -2.40 0.21 4.46
CA SER A 142 -2.74 -0.80 5.47
C SER A 142 -4.05 -0.46 6.20
N ASN A 143 -4.46 0.81 6.19
CA ASN A 143 -5.74 1.29 6.71
C ASN A 143 -6.86 1.35 5.64
N GLY A 144 -6.64 0.75 4.47
CA GLY A 144 -7.66 0.57 3.43
C GLY A 144 -7.72 1.66 2.36
N VAL A 145 -6.83 2.64 2.36
CA VAL A 145 -6.72 3.63 1.27
C VAL A 145 -5.93 2.99 0.13
N LEU A 146 -6.61 2.68 -0.99
CA LEU A 146 -5.99 1.99 -2.13
C LEU A 146 -5.70 2.91 -3.30
N ILE A 147 -6.37 4.06 -3.39
CA ILE A 147 -6.14 5.07 -4.42
C ILE A 147 -6.08 6.43 -3.74
N ALA A 148 -5.10 7.23 -4.10
CA ALA A 148 -4.98 8.61 -3.63
C ALA A 148 -4.67 9.53 -4.80
N GLN A 149 -5.34 10.67 -4.86
CA GLN A 149 -4.96 11.78 -5.73
C GLN A 149 -4.08 12.71 -4.92
N VAL A 150 -2.81 12.76 -5.26
CA VAL A 150 -1.85 13.66 -4.63
C VAL A 150 -1.85 14.99 -5.37
N ALA A 151 -2.07 16.07 -4.63
CA ALA A 151 -2.13 17.42 -5.20
C ALA A 151 -1.37 18.41 -4.31
N PRO A 152 -0.75 19.46 -4.91
CA PRO A 152 -0.20 20.56 -4.16
C PRO A 152 -1.31 21.31 -3.43
N SER A 153 -0.92 22.06 -2.40
CA SER A 153 -1.81 22.88 -1.58
C SER A 153 -1.37 24.35 -1.57
N GLY A 154 -2.21 25.22 -1.03
CA GLY A 154 -1.91 26.66 -0.88
C GLY A 154 -2.30 27.55 -2.07
N GLY A 155 -2.44 28.84 -1.81
CA GLY A 155 -2.82 29.86 -2.78
C GLY A 155 -4.24 29.71 -3.33
N LEU A 156 -4.51 30.42 -4.43
CA LEU A 156 -5.76 30.37 -5.17
C LEU A 156 -5.72 29.27 -6.27
N ILE A 157 -4.55 29.10 -6.88
CA ILE A 157 -4.26 28.06 -7.88
C ILE A 157 -2.96 27.39 -7.48
N SER A 158 -3.02 26.14 -7.06
CA SER A 158 -1.89 25.40 -6.46
C SER A 158 -1.18 24.46 -7.43
N GLY A 159 -1.63 24.32 -8.67
CA GLY A 159 -1.07 23.37 -9.65
C GLY A 159 -1.77 22.00 -9.64
N THR A 160 -1.09 20.96 -10.12
CA THR A 160 -1.64 19.59 -10.33
C THR A 160 -0.72 18.50 -9.80
#